data_a2795626744d4e3e3bd6acab004d9f43
#
_entry.id   a2795626744d4e3e3bd6acab004d9f43
#
_cell.length_a   1.000
_cell.length_b   1.000
_cell.length_c   1.000
_cell.angle_alpha   90.00
_cell.angle_beta   90.00
_cell.angle_gamma   90.00
#
_symmetry.space_group_name_H-M   'P 1'
#
loop_
_entity.id
_entity.type
_entity.pdbx_description
1 polymer ?
#
loop_
_entity_poly.entity_id
_entity_poly.type
_entity_poly.pdbx_seq_one_letter_code
_entity_poly.pdbx_strand_id
1 'polypeptide(L)'
;IEIFSAVRSSVGHGIAPILVVDLGAATTKIYIVERGIVRLSHLLSIGGQHMTENLARSLGWEFEQAERVKRERGLVHSNTYSPDENDKIKTSLLSTLTRVFSEVNRVLLSYGQRYNKNVSRVILAGGGASLPGLSEVAHSSLSVEVEIANPFVHTESPAFLESVLREIGPGFAVAVGVALRKLKNG
;
A
#
# COMPACT_ATOMS: atom_id res chain seq x y z
N ILE A 1 -1.63 -10.28 -11.05
CA ILE A 1 -1.52 -11.73 -10.75
C ILE A 1 -0.27 -12.02 -9.92
N GLU A 2 0.86 -11.37 -10.19
CA GLU A 2 2.14 -11.60 -9.50
C GLU A 2 2.11 -11.12 -8.03
N ILE A 3 1.57 -9.94 -7.77
CA ILE A 3 1.33 -9.44 -6.39
C ILE A 3 0.52 -10.44 -5.58
N PHE A 4 -0.47 -11.07 -6.21
CA PHE A 4 -1.29 -12.06 -5.52
C PHE A 4 -0.50 -13.29 -5.06
N SER A 5 0.49 -13.74 -5.82
CA SER A 5 1.33 -14.88 -5.41
C SER A 5 2.15 -14.57 -4.15
N ALA A 6 2.62 -13.32 -3.99
CA ALA A 6 3.34 -12.89 -2.81
C ALA A 6 2.42 -12.65 -1.60
N VAL A 7 1.20 -12.18 -1.86
CA VAL A 7 0.20 -11.90 -0.84
C VAL A 7 -0.63 -13.15 -0.49
N ARG A 8 -0.62 -14.18 -1.35
CA ARG A 8 -1.37 -15.45 -1.15
C ARG A 8 -1.02 -16.14 0.16
N SER A 9 0.17 -15.97 0.66
CA SER A 9 0.61 -16.52 1.94
C SER A 9 -0.04 -15.83 3.14
N SER A 10 -0.29 -14.52 3.02
CA SER A 10 -1.06 -13.75 4.02
C SER A 10 -2.56 -14.02 3.89
N VAL A 11 -3.01 -14.55 2.76
CA VAL A 11 -4.43 -14.75 2.41
C VAL A 11 -4.91 -16.10 2.88
N GLY A 12 -4.35 -16.88 3.65
CA GLY A 12 -4.94 -18.16 4.10
C GLY A 12 -5.97 -18.77 3.11
N HIS A 13 -6.40 -19.97 3.26
CA HIS A 13 -7.40 -20.60 2.39
C HIS A 13 -8.83 -20.04 2.57
N GLY A 14 -8.95 -18.76 2.97
CA GLY A 14 -10.20 -18.07 3.21
C GLY A 14 -11.07 -18.00 1.93
N ILE A 15 -12.35 -18.31 2.08
CA ILE A 15 -13.34 -18.26 0.99
C ILE A 15 -13.74 -16.81 0.68
N ALA A 16 -13.54 -15.90 1.63
CA ALA A 16 -13.95 -14.50 1.54
C ALA A 16 -13.07 -13.70 0.55
N PRO A 17 -13.65 -12.77 -0.21
CA PRO A 17 -12.90 -11.87 -1.07
C PRO A 17 -11.95 -10.99 -0.24
N ILE A 18 -10.79 -10.66 -0.81
CA ILE A 18 -9.84 -9.68 -0.29
C ILE A 18 -9.62 -8.58 -1.32
N LEU A 19 -9.25 -7.39 -0.85
CA LEU A 19 -8.84 -6.29 -1.71
C LEU A 19 -7.35 -6.04 -1.53
N VAL A 20 -6.62 -5.93 -2.62
CA VAL A 20 -5.19 -5.59 -2.64
C VAL A 20 -5.02 -4.22 -3.27
N VAL A 21 -4.32 -3.33 -2.58
CA VAL A 21 -3.95 -1.99 -3.06
C VAL A 21 -2.45 -1.96 -3.26
N ASP A 22 -2.01 -1.88 -4.52
CA ASP A 22 -0.61 -1.71 -4.90
C ASP A 22 -0.29 -0.22 -5.06
N LEU A 23 0.33 0.37 -4.05
CA LEU A 23 0.72 1.77 -3.99
C LEU A 23 2.08 1.96 -4.71
N GLY A 24 2.05 2.12 -6.02
CA GLY A 24 3.24 2.34 -6.84
C GLY A 24 3.70 3.80 -6.87
N ALA A 25 4.77 4.06 -7.63
CA ALA A 25 5.33 5.41 -7.80
C ALA A 25 4.40 6.32 -8.61
N ALA A 26 3.99 5.91 -9.80
CA ALA A 26 3.15 6.71 -10.71
C ALA A 26 1.66 6.37 -10.59
N THR A 27 1.32 5.14 -10.21
CA THR A 27 -0.04 4.62 -10.22
C THR A 27 -0.35 3.82 -8.97
N THR A 28 -1.62 3.78 -8.60
CA THR A 28 -2.15 2.85 -7.61
C THR A 28 -3.06 1.85 -8.31
N LYS A 29 -2.86 0.57 -8.06
CA LYS A 29 -3.69 -0.51 -8.61
C LYS A 29 -4.48 -1.16 -7.50
N ILE A 30 -5.78 -1.36 -7.74
CA ILE A 30 -6.70 -1.97 -6.79
C ILE A 30 -7.22 -3.26 -7.41
N TYR A 31 -7.10 -4.37 -6.68
CA TYR A 31 -7.58 -5.67 -7.11
C TYR A 31 -8.51 -6.27 -6.06
N ILE A 32 -9.65 -6.83 -6.49
CA ILE A 32 -10.42 -7.73 -5.65
C ILE A 32 -10.14 -9.16 -6.10
N VAL A 33 -9.72 -9.98 -5.14
CA VAL A 33 -9.34 -11.37 -5.36
C VAL A 33 -10.26 -12.27 -4.52
N GLU A 34 -10.86 -13.26 -5.18
CA GLU A 34 -11.69 -14.28 -4.55
C GLU A 34 -11.23 -15.66 -4.99
N ARG A 35 -10.91 -16.53 -4.03
CA ARG A 35 -10.43 -17.91 -4.30
C ARG A 35 -9.24 -17.95 -5.27
N GLY A 36 -8.31 -17.03 -5.15
CA GLY A 36 -7.13 -16.95 -6.00
C GLY A 36 -7.36 -16.36 -7.40
N ILE A 37 -8.57 -15.90 -7.72
CA ILE A 37 -8.93 -15.32 -9.00
C ILE A 37 -9.18 -13.83 -8.84
N VAL A 38 -8.55 -13.00 -9.69
CA VAL A 38 -8.85 -11.57 -9.76
C VAL A 38 -10.24 -11.38 -10.35
N ARG A 39 -11.15 -10.84 -9.55
CA ARG A 39 -12.54 -10.55 -9.94
C ARG A 39 -12.74 -9.14 -10.47
N LEU A 40 -11.94 -8.21 -9.95
CA LEU A 40 -11.99 -6.81 -10.34
C LEU A 40 -10.57 -6.26 -10.31
N SER A 41 -10.25 -5.42 -11.29
CA SER A 41 -9.04 -4.57 -11.27
C SER A 41 -9.43 -3.14 -11.58
N HIS A 42 -8.83 -2.20 -10.87
CA HIS A 42 -9.03 -0.76 -11.05
C HIS A 42 -7.67 -0.06 -10.97
N LEU A 43 -7.43 0.89 -11.86
CA LEU A 43 -6.19 1.65 -11.97
C LEU A 43 -6.46 3.11 -11.67
N LEU A 44 -5.66 3.68 -10.79
CA LEU A 44 -5.59 5.11 -10.53
C LEU A 44 -4.27 5.66 -11.06
N SER A 45 -4.31 6.73 -11.82
CA SER A 45 -3.13 7.50 -12.23
C SER A 45 -2.65 8.41 -11.09
N ILE A 46 -2.53 7.86 -9.88
CA ILE A 46 -2.09 8.53 -8.66
C ILE A 46 -1.16 7.56 -7.92
N GLY A 47 0.00 8.05 -7.51
CA GLY A 47 0.99 7.24 -6.78
C GLY A 47 1.92 8.10 -5.92
N GLY A 48 3.01 7.51 -5.45
CA GLY A 48 3.96 8.16 -4.56
C GLY A 48 4.62 9.42 -5.11
N GLN A 49 4.79 9.53 -6.44
CA GLN A 49 5.32 10.74 -7.08
C GLN A 49 4.40 11.94 -6.89
N HIS A 50 3.09 11.76 -6.96
CA HIS A 50 2.12 12.82 -6.69
C HIS A 50 2.20 13.33 -5.26
N MET A 51 2.49 12.44 -4.29
CA MET A 51 2.74 12.85 -2.90
C MET A 51 3.99 13.73 -2.81
N THR A 52 5.06 13.34 -3.49
CA THR A 52 6.32 14.09 -3.51
C THR A 52 6.16 15.45 -4.16
N GLU A 53 5.48 15.50 -5.31
CA GLU A 53 5.19 16.75 -6.02
C GLU A 53 4.32 17.72 -5.20
N ASN A 54 3.29 17.20 -4.53
CA ASN A 54 2.43 18.01 -3.66
C ASN A 54 3.22 18.54 -2.46
N LEU A 55 4.10 17.72 -1.88
CA LEU A 55 4.95 18.11 -0.77
C LEU A 55 5.97 19.18 -1.19
N ALA A 56 6.67 18.96 -2.30
CA ALA A 56 7.63 19.90 -2.89
C ALA A 56 6.97 21.27 -3.15
N ARG A 57 5.81 21.28 -3.76
CA ARG A 57 5.05 22.51 -4.06
C ARG A 57 4.58 23.23 -2.80
N SER A 58 4.11 22.49 -1.80
CA SER A 58 3.56 23.06 -0.56
C SER A 58 4.62 23.76 0.29
N LEU A 59 5.87 23.30 0.24
CA LEU A 59 6.97 23.79 1.06
C LEU A 59 8.03 24.56 0.26
N GLY A 60 7.89 24.63 -1.07
CA GLY A 60 8.90 25.23 -1.95
C GLY A 60 10.21 24.44 -1.97
N TRP A 61 10.14 23.12 -1.80
CA TRP A 61 11.32 22.25 -1.79
C TRP A 61 11.60 21.66 -3.16
N GLU A 62 12.88 21.30 -3.37
CA GLU A 62 13.25 20.45 -4.51
C GLU A 62 12.66 19.05 -4.37
N PHE A 63 12.41 18.39 -5.51
CA PHE A 63 11.76 17.07 -5.55
C PHE A 63 12.51 16.04 -4.70
N GLU A 64 13.84 16.00 -4.79
CA GLU A 64 14.72 15.07 -4.06
C GLU A 64 14.61 15.26 -2.54
N GLN A 65 14.52 16.52 -2.08
CA GLN A 65 14.31 16.82 -0.66
C GLN A 65 12.93 16.33 -0.20
N ALA A 66 11.89 16.63 -0.96
CA ALA A 66 10.54 16.20 -0.64
C ALA A 66 10.42 14.66 -0.64
N GLU A 67 11.05 13.98 -1.61
CA GLU A 67 11.06 12.51 -1.69
C GLU A 67 11.74 11.89 -0.47
N ARG A 68 12.89 12.42 -0.07
CA ARG A 68 13.60 11.96 1.13
C ARG A 68 12.74 12.13 2.39
N VAL A 69 12.17 13.32 2.60
CA VAL A 69 11.32 13.58 3.78
C VAL A 69 10.08 12.69 3.78
N LYS A 70 9.44 12.48 2.62
CA LYS A 70 8.33 11.55 2.48
C LYS A 70 8.72 10.14 2.92
N ARG A 71 9.86 9.62 2.49
CA ARG A 71 10.31 8.25 2.79
C ARG A 71 10.75 8.08 4.24
N GLU A 72 11.54 9.01 4.76
CA GLU A 72 12.13 8.89 6.09
C GLU A 72 11.15 9.22 7.21
N ARG A 73 10.29 10.20 6.99
CA ARG A 73 9.36 10.71 7.99
C ARG A 73 7.90 10.33 7.73
N GLY A 74 7.46 10.43 6.49
CA GLY A 74 6.06 10.22 6.12
C GLY A 74 5.11 11.14 6.89
N LEU A 75 4.12 10.54 7.52
CA LEU A 75 3.06 11.22 8.29
C LEU A 75 3.40 11.40 9.78
N VAL A 76 4.55 10.87 10.23
CA VAL A 76 4.96 10.93 11.64
C VAL A 76 5.45 12.32 11.96
N HIS A 77 5.09 12.85 13.14
CA HIS A 77 5.58 14.16 13.64
C HIS A 77 7.10 14.11 13.88
N SER A 78 7.79 15.17 13.56
CA SER A 78 9.25 15.31 13.83
C SER A 78 9.57 16.66 14.44
N ASN A 79 10.41 16.66 15.47
CA ASN A 79 10.89 17.86 16.13
C ASN A 79 11.92 18.65 15.29
N THR A 80 12.37 18.09 14.16
CA THR A 80 13.27 18.74 13.21
C THR A 80 12.58 19.88 12.45
N TYR A 81 11.25 19.83 12.34
CA TYR A 81 10.43 20.79 11.60
C TYR A 81 9.58 21.63 12.54
N SER A 82 9.34 22.88 12.17
CA SER A 82 8.41 23.75 12.88
C SER A 82 6.98 23.15 12.89
N PRO A 83 6.09 23.57 13.79
CA PRO A 83 4.70 23.12 13.79
C PRO A 83 4.00 23.33 12.44
N ASP A 84 4.19 24.49 11.79
CA ASP A 84 3.62 24.83 10.50
C ASP A 84 4.15 23.91 9.38
N GLU A 85 5.45 23.62 9.37
CA GLU A 85 6.02 22.66 8.40
C GLU A 85 5.50 21.25 8.64
N ASN A 86 5.38 20.82 9.90
CA ASN A 86 4.80 19.53 10.24
C ASN A 86 3.37 19.39 9.69
N ASP A 87 2.55 20.41 9.87
CA ASP A 87 1.17 20.42 9.37
C ASP A 87 1.11 20.45 7.85
N LYS A 88 1.94 21.22 7.18
CA LYS A 88 2.04 21.25 5.72
C LYS A 88 2.48 19.91 5.14
N ILE A 89 3.48 19.26 5.72
CA ILE A 89 3.94 17.94 5.29
C ILE A 89 2.79 16.94 5.42
N LYS A 90 2.18 16.87 6.59
CA LYS A 90 1.07 15.94 6.86
C LYS A 90 -0.10 16.17 5.91
N THR A 91 -0.56 17.41 5.77
CA THR A 91 -1.69 17.77 4.91
C THR A 91 -1.42 17.44 3.44
N SER A 92 -0.21 17.74 2.95
CA SER A 92 0.18 17.45 1.56
C SER A 92 0.14 15.95 1.25
N LEU A 93 0.67 15.12 2.15
CA LEU A 93 0.66 13.67 1.99
C LEU A 93 -0.76 13.10 2.12
N LEU A 94 -1.52 13.56 3.13
CA LEU A 94 -2.90 13.13 3.35
C LEU A 94 -3.81 13.47 2.17
N SER A 95 -3.61 14.57 1.46
CA SER A 95 -4.43 14.95 0.31
C SER A 95 -4.45 13.87 -0.78
N THR A 96 -3.29 13.28 -1.05
CA THR A 96 -3.16 12.18 -2.02
C THR A 96 -3.74 10.87 -1.48
N LEU A 97 -3.43 10.53 -0.22
CA LEU A 97 -3.94 9.32 0.42
C LEU A 97 -5.47 9.31 0.54
N THR A 98 -6.07 10.45 0.89
CA THR A 98 -7.53 10.60 0.96
C THR A 98 -8.18 10.28 -0.39
N ARG A 99 -7.60 10.73 -1.50
CA ARG A 99 -8.10 10.40 -2.84
C ARG A 99 -8.00 8.91 -3.13
N VAL A 100 -6.88 8.29 -2.78
CA VAL A 100 -6.67 6.83 -2.96
C VAL A 100 -7.68 6.05 -2.11
N PHE A 101 -7.81 6.35 -0.82
CA PHE A 101 -8.72 5.61 0.07
C PHE A 101 -10.20 5.87 -0.24
N SER A 102 -10.57 7.05 -0.71
CA SER A 102 -11.92 7.31 -1.22
C SER A 102 -12.24 6.40 -2.41
N GLU A 103 -11.28 6.17 -3.29
CA GLU A 103 -11.45 5.28 -4.43
C GLU A 103 -11.51 3.81 -4.00
N VAL A 104 -10.69 3.40 -3.01
CA VAL A 104 -10.79 2.07 -2.39
C VAL A 104 -12.17 1.84 -1.81
N ASN A 105 -12.70 2.79 -1.04
CA ASN A 105 -14.06 2.71 -0.47
C ASN A 105 -15.14 2.62 -1.56
N ARG A 106 -14.99 3.35 -2.67
CA ARG A 106 -15.90 3.27 -3.81
C ARG A 106 -15.88 1.88 -4.45
N VAL A 107 -14.70 1.29 -4.60
CA VAL A 107 -14.54 -0.08 -5.13
C VAL A 107 -15.16 -1.10 -4.18
N LEU A 108 -14.95 -0.98 -2.87
CA LEU A 108 -15.55 -1.86 -1.86
C LEU A 108 -17.08 -1.83 -1.92
N LEU A 109 -17.67 -0.63 -1.94
CA LEU A 109 -19.12 -0.43 -2.02
C LEU A 109 -19.69 -0.99 -3.33
N SER A 110 -19.08 -0.67 -4.46
CA SER A 110 -19.53 -1.15 -5.77
C SER A 110 -19.48 -2.68 -5.87
N TYR A 111 -18.43 -3.31 -5.32
CA TYR A 111 -18.32 -4.76 -5.29
C TYR A 111 -19.39 -5.39 -4.40
N GLY A 112 -19.60 -4.83 -3.20
CA GLY A 112 -20.64 -5.29 -2.28
C GLY A 112 -22.04 -5.26 -2.91
N GLN A 113 -22.39 -4.14 -3.55
CA GLN A 113 -23.67 -3.96 -4.22
C GLN A 113 -23.87 -4.92 -5.41
N ARG A 114 -22.80 -5.11 -6.21
CA ARG A 114 -22.90 -5.91 -7.44
C ARG A 114 -22.94 -7.42 -7.17
N TYR A 115 -22.19 -7.90 -6.18
CA TYR A 115 -22.01 -9.33 -5.93
C TYR A 115 -22.66 -9.83 -4.65
N ASN A 116 -23.27 -8.94 -3.86
CA ASN A 116 -23.81 -9.21 -2.52
C ASN A 116 -22.79 -9.94 -1.63
N LYS A 117 -21.54 -9.48 -1.67
CA LYS A 117 -20.40 -10.03 -0.91
C LYS A 117 -19.58 -8.92 -0.33
N ASN A 118 -19.12 -9.10 0.89
CA ASN A 118 -18.20 -8.17 1.54
C ASN A 118 -16.75 -8.65 1.42
N VAL A 119 -15.85 -7.70 1.21
CA VAL A 119 -14.41 -7.92 1.30
C VAL A 119 -14.05 -8.08 2.77
N SER A 120 -13.27 -9.11 3.11
CA SER A 120 -12.90 -9.41 4.51
C SER A 120 -11.79 -8.51 5.04
N ARG A 121 -10.84 -8.13 4.17
CA ARG A 121 -9.69 -7.26 4.52
C ARG A 121 -9.09 -6.59 3.30
N VAL A 122 -8.33 -5.52 3.56
CA VAL A 122 -7.54 -4.78 2.57
C VAL A 122 -6.06 -5.05 2.85
N ILE A 123 -5.30 -5.39 1.82
CA ILE A 123 -3.85 -5.59 1.89
C ILE A 123 -3.17 -4.46 1.11
N LEU A 124 -2.32 -3.69 1.79
CA LEU A 124 -1.53 -2.63 1.19
C LEU A 124 -0.17 -3.17 0.76
N ALA A 125 0.18 -3.00 -0.49
CA ALA A 125 1.43 -3.42 -1.11
C ALA A 125 2.05 -2.29 -1.94
N GLY A 126 3.23 -2.54 -2.52
CA GLY A 126 3.99 -1.54 -3.27
C GLY A 126 4.84 -0.65 -2.36
N GLY A 127 5.75 0.10 -2.95
CA GLY A 127 6.67 0.97 -2.21
C GLY A 127 5.99 2.05 -1.38
N GLY A 128 4.78 2.50 -1.79
CA GLY A 128 3.99 3.45 -1.02
C GLY A 128 3.43 2.87 0.29
N ALA A 129 3.32 1.56 0.41
CA ALA A 129 2.84 0.90 1.64
C ALA A 129 3.86 0.97 2.79
N SER A 130 5.13 1.27 2.50
CA SER A 130 6.18 1.51 3.50
C SER A 130 6.21 2.96 4.00
N LEU A 131 5.25 3.82 3.62
CA LEU A 131 5.19 5.20 4.11
C LEU A 131 4.96 5.23 5.63
N PRO A 132 5.86 5.84 6.43
CA PRO A 132 5.68 5.93 7.87
C PRO A 132 4.35 6.60 8.25
N GLY A 133 3.57 5.99 9.16
CA GLY A 133 2.26 6.47 9.60
C GLY A 133 1.10 6.15 8.65
N LEU A 134 1.34 5.39 7.55
CA LEU A 134 0.28 5.01 6.61
C LEU A 134 -0.74 4.07 7.25
N SER A 135 -0.27 3.12 8.05
CA SER A 135 -1.12 2.09 8.67
C SER A 135 -2.26 2.72 9.48
N GLU A 136 -1.96 3.70 10.30
CA GLU A 136 -2.92 4.41 11.15
C GLU A 136 -3.97 5.16 10.31
N VAL A 137 -3.50 5.82 9.23
CA VAL A 137 -4.39 6.53 8.32
C VAL A 137 -5.29 5.56 7.55
N ALA A 138 -4.75 4.43 7.11
CA ALA A 138 -5.52 3.42 6.41
C ALA A 138 -6.60 2.80 7.30
N HIS A 139 -6.26 2.43 8.55
CA HIS A 139 -7.23 1.90 9.52
C HIS A 139 -8.34 2.90 9.86
N SER A 140 -8.03 4.20 9.90
CA SER A 140 -9.04 5.24 10.17
C SER A 140 -9.91 5.57 8.94
N SER A 141 -9.39 5.32 7.73
CA SER A 141 -10.06 5.68 6.47
C SER A 141 -10.89 4.56 5.86
N LEU A 142 -10.59 3.31 6.21
CA LEU A 142 -11.22 2.12 5.64
C LEU A 142 -12.02 1.40 6.72
N SER A 143 -13.29 1.05 6.43
CA SER A 143 -14.18 0.33 7.36
C SER A 143 -13.96 -1.18 7.33
N VAL A 144 -12.77 -1.62 6.96
CA VAL A 144 -12.39 -3.03 6.80
C VAL A 144 -11.02 -3.22 7.41
N GLU A 145 -10.70 -4.41 7.90
CA GLU A 145 -9.38 -4.75 8.41
C GLU A 145 -8.30 -4.44 7.37
N VAL A 146 -7.19 -3.83 7.81
CA VAL A 146 -6.07 -3.43 6.93
C VAL A 146 -4.81 -4.16 7.36
N GLU A 147 -4.11 -4.75 6.40
CA GLU A 147 -2.81 -5.40 6.59
C GLU A 147 -1.78 -4.79 5.64
N ILE A 148 -0.54 -4.70 6.07
CA ILE A 148 0.60 -4.41 5.19
C ILE A 148 1.14 -5.72 4.63
N ALA A 149 1.36 -5.79 3.32
CA ALA A 149 1.87 -6.98 2.66
C ALA A 149 3.25 -7.38 3.21
N ASN A 150 3.40 -8.63 3.60
CA ASN A 150 4.68 -9.24 3.93
C ASN A 150 4.96 -10.43 2.99
N PRO A 151 5.60 -10.20 1.84
CA PRO A 151 5.86 -11.25 0.87
C PRO A 151 6.90 -12.27 1.33
N PHE A 152 7.68 -11.96 2.36
CA PHE A 152 8.76 -12.79 2.88
C PHE A 152 8.34 -13.74 4.01
N VAL A 153 7.08 -13.74 4.42
CA VAL A 153 6.58 -14.54 5.56
C VAL A 153 6.84 -16.05 5.43
N HIS A 154 7.01 -16.56 4.22
CA HIS A 154 7.29 -17.97 3.94
C HIS A 154 8.67 -18.20 3.29
N THR A 155 9.55 -17.23 3.36
CA THR A 155 10.93 -17.37 2.92
C THR A 155 11.82 -17.62 4.14
N GLU A 156 12.72 -18.58 4.04
CA GLU A 156 13.75 -18.76 5.04
C GLU A 156 14.77 -17.61 4.94
N SER A 157 14.95 -16.89 6.01
CA SER A 157 15.92 -15.79 6.09
C SER A 157 16.60 -15.77 7.45
N PRO A 158 17.87 -15.33 7.52
CA PRO A 158 18.55 -15.13 8.80
C PRO A 158 17.78 -14.16 9.71
N ALA A 159 17.69 -14.47 10.99
CA ALA A 159 16.91 -13.70 11.97
C ALA A 159 17.27 -12.19 12.00
N PHE A 160 18.54 -11.84 11.76
CA PHE A 160 18.98 -10.44 11.74
C PHE A 160 18.43 -9.64 10.56
N LEU A 161 17.92 -10.28 9.51
CA LEU A 161 17.31 -9.62 8.36
C LEU A 161 15.79 -9.43 8.50
N GLU A 162 15.16 -10.06 9.48
CA GLU A 162 13.70 -10.08 9.59
C GLU A 162 13.09 -8.68 9.67
N SER A 163 13.69 -7.77 10.46
CA SER A 163 13.20 -6.38 10.58
C SER A 163 13.32 -5.61 9.25
N VAL A 164 14.45 -5.78 8.56
CA VAL A 164 14.69 -5.12 7.26
C VAL A 164 13.73 -5.67 6.21
N LEU A 165 13.56 -6.99 6.13
CA LEU A 165 12.66 -7.63 5.17
C LEU A 165 11.20 -7.24 5.41
N ARG A 166 10.80 -7.03 6.65
CA ARG A 166 9.47 -6.54 7.00
C ARG A 166 9.25 -5.11 6.52
N GLU A 167 10.24 -4.25 6.70
CA GLU A 167 10.18 -2.83 6.30
C GLU A 167 10.13 -2.67 4.79
N ILE A 168 11.03 -3.34 4.05
CA ILE A 168 11.09 -3.22 2.58
C ILE A 168 10.09 -4.12 1.85
N GLY A 169 9.58 -5.15 2.52
CA GLY A 169 8.74 -6.22 1.95
C GLY A 169 7.62 -5.74 1.05
N PRO A 170 6.80 -4.77 1.47
CA PRO A 170 5.69 -4.29 0.64
C PRO A 170 6.11 -3.89 -0.77
N GLY A 171 7.29 -3.27 -0.93
CA GLY A 171 7.86 -2.86 -2.22
C GLY A 171 8.30 -4.04 -3.09
N PHE A 172 8.61 -5.19 -2.48
CA PHE A 172 9.06 -6.40 -3.19
C PHE A 172 7.93 -7.37 -3.52
N ALA A 173 6.68 -7.06 -3.17
CA ALA A 173 5.55 -7.97 -3.33
C ALA A 173 5.40 -8.51 -4.77
N VAL A 174 5.60 -7.66 -5.79
CA VAL A 174 5.56 -8.09 -7.20
C VAL A 174 6.72 -9.02 -7.53
N ALA A 175 7.95 -8.65 -7.18
CA ALA A 175 9.17 -9.42 -7.50
C ALA A 175 9.13 -10.81 -6.85
N VAL A 176 8.79 -10.88 -5.56
CA VAL A 176 8.63 -12.15 -4.84
C VAL A 176 7.50 -12.98 -5.44
N GLY A 177 6.38 -12.36 -5.81
CA GLY A 177 5.27 -13.03 -6.46
C GLY A 177 5.64 -13.67 -7.79
N VAL A 178 6.44 -13.00 -8.61
CA VAL A 178 6.97 -13.55 -9.89
C VAL A 178 7.89 -14.73 -9.62
N ALA A 179 8.81 -14.59 -8.66
CA ALA A 179 9.75 -15.66 -8.29
C ALA A 179 9.02 -16.92 -7.80
N LEU A 180 8.07 -16.76 -6.88
CA LEU A 180 7.26 -17.87 -6.35
C LEU A 180 6.43 -18.57 -7.43
N ARG A 181 5.90 -17.82 -8.41
CA ARG A 181 5.17 -18.40 -9.54
C ARG A 181 6.08 -19.26 -10.41
N LYS A 182 7.31 -18.81 -10.70
CA LYS A 182 8.26 -19.57 -11.51
C LYS A 182 8.66 -20.88 -10.82
N LEU A 183 8.88 -20.86 -9.52
CA LEU A 183 9.23 -22.05 -8.73
C LEU A 183 8.11 -23.11 -8.68
N LYS A 184 6.84 -22.67 -8.79
CA LYS A 184 5.70 -23.62 -8.79
C LYS A 184 5.40 -24.24 -10.15
N ASN A 185 5.84 -23.61 -11.24
CA ASN A 185 5.55 -24.02 -12.62
C ASN A 185 6.76 -24.65 -13.32
N GLY A 186 7.90 -24.76 -12.64
CA GLY A 186 9.09 -25.49 -13.08
C GLY A 186 9.24 -26.77 -12.30
#